data_e47b2afc5584c63f6ef7032ab375ab52
#
_entry.id   e47b2afc5584c63f6ef7032ab375ab52
#
_cell.length_a   1.000
_cell.length_b   1.000
_cell.length_c   1.000
_cell.angle_alpha   90.00
_cell.angle_beta   90.00
_cell.angle_gamma   90.00
#
_symmetry.space_group_name_H-M   'P 1'
#
loop_
_entity.id
_entity.type
_entity.pdbx_description
1 polymer ?
#
loop_
_entity_poly.entity_id
_entity_poly.type
_entity_poly.pdbx_seq_one_letter_code
_entity_poly.pdbx_strand_id
1 'polypeptide(L)'
;MNNALKGLQPEKVFMFFEELTQIPHGSHNTKQISDFCVDFANKRGLKVYQDEYNNVVIYRPASKGYENAPGVIIQGHLDMVCEKESGCTHDFTKDALDVYVEDGYVTARGTTLGGDDGIAIDRKSVV
;
A
#
# COMPACT_ATOMS: atom_id res chain seq x y z
N MET A 1 -13.56 3.77 4.41
CA MET A 1 -12.78 2.63 4.98
C MET A 1 -13.73 1.69 5.70
N ASN A 2 -13.62 0.42 5.44
CA ASN A 2 -14.50 -0.58 6.07
C ASN A 2 -14.15 -0.86 7.54
N ASN A 3 -13.00 -0.41 8.03
CA ASN A 3 -12.46 -0.72 9.37
C ASN A 3 -12.39 -2.24 9.66
N ALA A 4 -12.26 -3.05 8.63
CA ALA A 4 -12.24 -4.51 8.75
C ALA A 4 -11.01 -5.02 9.51
N LEU A 5 -9.90 -4.27 9.44
CA LEU A 5 -8.63 -4.60 10.07
C LEU A 5 -8.38 -3.83 11.37
N LYS A 6 -9.37 -3.04 11.82
CA LYS A 6 -9.26 -2.27 13.06
C LYS A 6 -9.05 -3.17 14.28
N GLY A 7 -8.09 -2.81 15.11
CA GLY A 7 -7.77 -3.55 16.35
C GLY A 7 -6.75 -4.67 16.17
N LEU A 8 -6.36 -5.00 14.93
CA LEU A 8 -5.25 -5.91 14.68
C LEU A 8 -3.92 -5.26 15.05
N GLN A 9 -2.96 -6.07 15.48
CA GLN A 9 -1.63 -5.60 15.85
C GLN A 9 -0.55 -6.15 14.90
N PRO A 10 0.42 -5.35 14.47
CA PRO A 10 0.65 -3.91 14.78
C PRO A 10 -0.37 -2.99 14.11
N GLU A 11 -1.01 -2.13 14.90
CA GLU A 11 -2.17 -1.32 14.44
C GLU A 11 -1.86 -0.48 13.20
N LYS A 12 -0.74 0.24 13.18
CA LYS A 12 -0.37 1.09 12.03
C LYS A 12 -0.16 0.30 10.75
N VAL A 13 0.40 -0.91 10.83
CA VAL A 13 0.60 -1.79 9.68
C VAL A 13 -0.74 -2.14 9.05
N PHE A 14 -1.70 -2.61 9.84
CA PHE A 14 -3.02 -2.98 9.32
C PHE A 14 -3.85 -1.79 8.87
N MET A 15 -3.71 -0.64 9.53
CA MET A 15 -4.36 0.60 9.12
C MET A 15 -3.89 1.04 7.72
N PHE A 16 -2.58 1.13 7.49
CA PHE A 16 -2.06 1.53 6.18
C PHE A 16 -2.31 0.48 5.11
N PHE A 17 -2.23 -0.81 5.44
CA PHE A 17 -2.57 -1.86 4.49
C PHE A 17 -4.03 -1.77 4.06
N GLU A 18 -4.96 -1.54 4.99
CA GLU A 18 -6.38 -1.33 4.66
C GLU A 18 -6.58 -0.11 3.76
N GLU A 19 -5.88 1.00 4.00
CA GLU A 19 -5.92 2.17 3.11
C GLU A 19 -5.49 1.82 1.67
N LEU A 20 -4.41 1.05 1.50
CA LEU A 20 -3.96 0.60 0.18
C LEU A 20 -5.01 -0.24 -0.54
N THR A 21 -5.68 -1.14 0.16
CA THR A 21 -6.71 -2.02 -0.42
C THR A 21 -7.96 -1.28 -0.91
N GLN A 22 -8.16 -0.04 -0.48
CA GLN A 22 -9.27 0.80 -0.94
C GLN A 22 -8.98 1.49 -2.29
N ILE A 23 -7.75 1.43 -2.77
CA ILE A 23 -7.31 2.09 -4.00
C ILE A 23 -7.12 1.03 -5.08
N PRO A 24 -7.81 1.10 -6.23
CA PRO A 24 -7.53 0.23 -7.37
C PRO A 24 -6.07 0.38 -7.81
N HIS A 25 -5.32 -0.72 -7.84
CA HIS A 25 -3.90 -0.71 -8.18
C HIS A 25 -3.43 -1.98 -8.91
N GLY A 26 -4.23 -2.47 -9.82
CA GLY A 26 -3.80 -3.56 -10.71
C GLY A 26 -2.60 -3.19 -11.58
N SER A 27 -1.89 -4.18 -12.09
CA SER A 27 -0.81 -3.98 -13.05
C SER A 27 -1.29 -3.13 -14.23
N HIS A 28 -0.48 -2.17 -14.66
CA HIS A 28 -0.80 -1.13 -15.65
C HIS A 28 -1.87 -0.12 -15.22
N ASN A 29 -2.35 -0.16 -13.98
CA ASN A 29 -3.31 0.80 -13.41
C ASN A 29 -2.78 1.35 -12.06
N THR A 30 -1.58 1.92 -12.06
CA THR A 30 -0.86 2.31 -10.84
C THR A 30 -0.87 3.81 -10.54
N LYS A 31 -1.56 4.62 -11.35
CA LYS A 31 -1.55 6.08 -11.16
C LYS A 31 -2.13 6.49 -9.81
N GLN A 32 -3.27 5.93 -9.42
CA GLN A 32 -3.94 6.30 -8.18
C GLN A 32 -3.12 5.92 -6.94
N ILE A 33 -2.55 4.71 -6.90
CA ILE A 33 -1.72 4.28 -5.79
C ILE A 33 -0.41 5.05 -5.72
N SER A 34 0.16 5.40 -6.87
CA SER A 34 1.35 6.25 -6.97
C SER A 34 1.07 7.66 -6.41
N ASP A 35 -0.05 8.28 -6.80
CA ASP A 35 -0.47 9.57 -6.29
C ASP A 35 -0.75 9.53 -4.78
N PHE A 36 -1.34 8.44 -4.29
CA PHE A 36 -1.52 8.24 -2.86
C PHE A 36 -0.18 8.26 -2.10
N CYS A 37 0.86 7.61 -2.63
CA CYS A 37 2.20 7.63 -2.05
C CYS A 37 2.81 9.05 -2.04
N VAL A 38 2.59 9.82 -3.10
CA VAL A 38 3.01 11.22 -3.17
C VAL A 38 2.31 12.07 -2.12
N ASP A 39 0.99 11.93 -2.02
CA ASP A 39 0.19 12.64 -1.01
C ASP A 39 0.58 12.26 0.41
N PHE A 40 0.85 10.98 0.64
CA PHE A 40 1.35 10.47 1.92
C PHE A 40 2.64 11.17 2.34
N ALA A 41 3.59 11.30 1.41
CA ALA A 41 4.86 11.98 1.66
C ALA A 41 4.68 13.47 1.92
N ASN A 42 3.88 14.14 1.09
CA ASN A 42 3.61 15.57 1.20
C ASN A 42 2.95 15.94 2.54
N LYS A 43 1.96 15.17 2.99
CA LYS A 43 1.30 15.35 4.29
C LYS A 43 2.25 15.22 5.48
N ARG A 44 3.39 14.57 5.30
CA ARG A 44 4.44 14.39 6.32
C ARG A 44 5.65 15.30 6.13
N GLY A 45 5.59 16.22 5.15
CA GLY A 45 6.69 17.13 4.84
C GLY A 45 7.94 16.43 4.31
N LEU A 46 7.79 15.23 3.74
CA LEU A 46 8.88 14.47 3.16
C LEU A 46 9.12 14.87 1.70
N LYS A 47 10.38 14.92 1.30
CA LYS A 47 10.73 15.12 -0.11
C LYS A 47 10.31 13.88 -0.91
N VAL A 48 9.63 14.10 -2.03
CA VAL A 48 9.12 13.02 -2.89
C VAL A 48 9.42 13.33 -4.35
N TYR A 49 9.67 12.28 -5.12
CA TYR A 49 9.81 12.31 -6.57
C TYR A 49 8.90 11.25 -7.19
N GLN A 50 8.18 11.60 -8.23
CA GLN A 50 7.36 10.69 -9.02
C GLN A 50 7.74 10.84 -10.49
N ASP A 51 7.97 9.74 -11.18
CA ASP A 51 8.26 9.75 -12.61
C ASP A 51 7.02 9.51 -13.49
N GLU A 52 7.21 9.55 -14.81
CA GLU A 52 6.14 9.33 -15.79
C GLU A 52 5.60 7.89 -15.84
N TYR A 53 6.32 6.94 -15.24
CA TYR A 53 5.92 5.54 -15.11
C TYR A 53 5.25 5.21 -13.77
N ASN A 54 4.94 6.25 -12.98
CA ASN A 54 4.36 6.14 -11.64
C ASN A 54 5.28 5.52 -10.57
N ASN A 55 6.60 5.47 -10.82
CA ASN A 55 7.54 5.14 -9.76
C ASN A 55 7.62 6.31 -8.78
N VAL A 56 7.71 5.99 -7.48
CA VAL A 56 7.78 7.00 -6.42
C VAL A 56 9.01 6.76 -5.57
N VAL A 57 9.77 7.82 -5.33
CA VAL A 57 10.89 7.82 -4.37
C VAL A 57 10.57 8.83 -3.26
N ILE A 58 10.55 8.37 -2.04
CA ILE A 58 10.32 9.19 -0.85
C ILE A 58 11.63 9.25 -0.06
N TYR A 59 12.08 10.46 0.24
CA TYR A 59 13.32 10.69 0.98
C TYR A 59 12.99 11.00 2.44
N ARG A 60 13.46 10.14 3.33
CA ARG A 60 13.38 10.38 4.75
C ARG A 60 14.76 10.77 5.29
N PRO A 61 14.89 11.90 5.99
CA PRO A 61 16.15 12.26 6.63
C PRO A 61 16.53 11.26 7.71
N ALA A 62 17.83 11.16 7.96
CA ALA A 62 18.36 10.33 9.04
C ALA A 62 17.78 10.74 10.40
N SER A 63 17.64 9.77 11.29
CA SER A 63 17.30 10.03 12.69
C SER A 63 18.47 10.74 13.38
N LYS A 64 18.17 11.51 14.44
CA LYS A 64 19.19 12.22 15.22
C LYS A 64 20.30 11.27 15.69
N GLY A 65 21.54 11.64 15.41
CA GLY A 65 22.73 10.85 15.73
C GLY A 65 23.15 9.87 14.62
N TYR A 66 22.39 9.75 13.54
CA TYR A 66 22.67 8.88 12.40
C TYR A 66 22.89 9.64 11.08
N GLU A 67 23.13 10.95 11.16
CA GLU A 67 23.24 11.84 9.98
C GLU A 67 24.38 11.43 9.03
N ASN A 68 25.43 10.81 9.56
CA ASN A 68 26.58 10.33 8.80
C ASN A 68 26.53 8.82 8.48
N ALA A 69 25.46 8.13 8.85
CA ALA A 69 25.30 6.73 8.52
C ALA A 69 25.02 6.55 7.01
N PRO A 70 25.45 5.42 6.41
CA PRO A 70 25.11 5.11 5.03
C PRO A 70 23.59 5.09 4.82
N GLY A 71 23.13 5.60 3.68
CA GLY A 71 21.73 5.55 3.30
C GLY A 71 21.23 4.11 3.09
N VAL A 72 19.96 3.87 3.39
CA VAL A 72 19.28 2.58 3.18
C VAL A 72 18.13 2.81 2.20
N ILE A 73 18.01 1.94 1.21
CA ILE A 73 16.88 1.91 0.28
C ILE A 73 15.97 0.75 0.68
N ILE A 74 14.69 1.06 0.92
CA ILE A 74 13.63 0.07 1.12
C ILE A 74 12.76 0.11 -0.14
N GLN A 75 12.66 -0.99 -0.85
CA GLN A 75 11.95 -1.10 -2.13
C GLN A 75 10.75 -2.03 -2.02
N GLY A 76 9.75 -1.81 -2.87
CA GLY A 76 8.61 -2.66 -3.13
C GLY A 76 7.90 -2.18 -4.38
N HIS A 77 6.99 -2.98 -4.95
CA HIS A 77 6.18 -2.60 -6.10
C HIS A 77 4.77 -2.16 -5.70
N LEU A 78 4.17 -1.29 -6.51
CA LEU A 78 2.87 -0.68 -6.22
C LEU A 78 1.69 -1.48 -6.74
N ASP A 79 1.90 -2.28 -7.79
CA ASP A 79 0.82 -3.01 -8.44
C ASP A 79 0.52 -4.35 -7.77
N MET A 80 -0.63 -4.88 -8.08
CA MET A 80 -1.07 -6.21 -7.67
C MET A 80 -1.59 -7.01 -8.86
N VAL A 81 -1.50 -8.33 -8.76
CA VAL A 81 -2.17 -9.26 -9.67
C VAL A 81 -3.67 -9.19 -9.44
N CYS A 82 -4.44 -9.05 -10.51
CA CYS A 82 -5.89 -8.93 -10.49
C CYS A 82 -6.54 -10.23 -10.96
N GLU A 83 -6.87 -11.11 -10.03
CA GLU A 83 -7.62 -12.35 -10.27
C GLU A 83 -8.85 -12.40 -9.37
N LYS A 84 -9.93 -12.98 -9.89
CA LYS A 84 -11.19 -13.14 -9.16
C LYS A 84 -11.85 -14.47 -9.40
N GLU A 85 -12.67 -14.88 -8.45
CA GLU A 85 -13.46 -16.11 -8.55
C GLU A 85 -14.52 -16.02 -9.66
N SER A 86 -14.90 -17.17 -10.18
CA SER A 86 -16.01 -17.26 -11.14
C SER A 86 -17.29 -16.70 -10.54
N GLY A 87 -17.96 -15.82 -11.29
CA GLY A 87 -19.17 -15.14 -10.82
C GLY A 87 -18.95 -13.90 -9.94
N CYS A 88 -17.72 -13.59 -9.55
CA CYS A 88 -17.41 -12.35 -8.86
C CYS A 88 -17.52 -11.15 -9.81
N THR A 89 -18.27 -10.13 -9.40
CA THR A 89 -18.56 -8.94 -10.22
C THR A 89 -17.58 -7.79 -9.98
N HIS A 90 -16.56 -7.99 -9.13
CA HIS A 90 -15.57 -6.96 -8.80
C HIS A 90 -14.88 -6.38 -10.05
N ASP A 91 -14.80 -5.06 -10.13
CA ASP A 91 -14.09 -4.32 -11.17
C ASP A 91 -12.79 -3.74 -10.59
N PHE A 92 -11.65 -4.36 -10.89
CA PHE A 92 -10.33 -3.93 -10.40
C PHE A 92 -9.90 -2.54 -10.86
N THR A 93 -10.63 -1.91 -11.78
CA THR A 93 -10.33 -0.53 -12.20
C THR A 93 -11.04 0.53 -11.36
N LYS A 94 -12.03 0.14 -10.56
CA LYS A 94 -12.91 1.06 -9.82
C LYS A 94 -13.15 0.67 -8.38
N ASP A 95 -13.27 -0.64 -8.11
CA ASP A 95 -13.77 -1.10 -6.82
C ASP A 95 -12.63 -1.26 -5.81
N ALA A 96 -12.89 -0.87 -4.58
CA ALA A 96 -12.06 -1.22 -3.44
C ALA A 96 -12.16 -2.72 -3.15
N LEU A 97 -11.08 -3.32 -2.66
CA LEU A 97 -11.12 -4.72 -2.22
C LEU A 97 -11.99 -4.87 -0.97
N ASP A 98 -12.80 -5.91 -0.94
CA ASP A 98 -13.60 -6.29 0.24
C ASP A 98 -12.75 -7.16 1.16
N VAL A 99 -11.94 -6.52 2.01
CA VAL A 99 -11.04 -7.22 2.93
C VAL A 99 -11.75 -7.59 4.22
N TYR A 100 -11.40 -8.75 4.76
CA TYR A 100 -11.92 -9.24 6.04
C TYR A 100 -10.90 -10.16 6.72
N VAL A 101 -11.18 -10.52 7.97
CA VAL A 101 -10.36 -11.45 8.75
C VAL A 101 -11.14 -12.74 8.95
N GLU A 102 -10.52 -13.87 8.61
CA GLU A 102 -11.07 -15.20 8.80
C GLU A 102 -9.98 -16.16 9.24
N ASP A 103 -10.22 -16.93 10.30
CA ASP A 103 -9.29 -17.92 10.83
C ASP A 103 -7.86 -17.40 11.09
N GLY A 104 -7.73 -16.13 11.48
CA GLY A 104 -6.43 -15.49 11.75
C GLY A 104 -5.71 -14.98 10.50
N TYR A 105 -6.36 -15.01 9.35
CA TYR A 105 -5.83 -14.49 8.09
C TYR A 105 -6.59 -13.26 7.62
N VAL A 106 -5.86 -12.29 7.07
CA VAL A 106 -6.46 -11.21 6.28
C VAL A 106 -6.66 -11.72 4.86
N THR A 107 -7.83 -11.58 4.33
CA THR A 107 -8.20 -12.04 2.98
C THR A 107 -9.12 -11.05 2.28
N ALA A 108 -9.36 -11.24 0.99
CA ALA A 108 -10.30 -10.46 0.19
C ALA A 108 -11.40 -11.37 -0.37
N ARG A 109 -12.63 -10.86 -0.37
CA ARG A 109 -13.80 -11.64 -0.81
C ARG A 109 -13.86 -11.76 -2.32
N GLY A 110 -13.66 -12.97 -2.80
CA GLY A 110 -13.76 -13.31 -4.22
C GLY A 110 -12.66 -12.77 -5.12
N THR A 111 -11.63 -12.15 -4.57
CA THR A 111 -10.52 -11.55 -5.32
C THR A 111 -9.17 -11.86 -4.70
N THR A 112 -8.10 -11.59 -5.45
CA THR A 112 -6.75 -11.47 -4.89
C THR A 112 -6.70 -10.33 -3.88
N LEU A 113 -5.79 -10.42 -2.89
CA LEU A 113 -5.65 -9.45 -1.79
C LEU A 113 -4.64 -8.33 -2.08
N GLY A 114 -3.61 -8.61 -2.89
CA GLY A 114 -2.52 -7.66 -3.11
C GLY A 114 -1.54 -7.57 -1.93
N GLY A 115 -1.46 -8.60 -1.10
CA GLY A 115 -0.46 -8.68 -0.02
C GLY A 115 0.96 -8.63 -0.56
N ASP A 116 1.18 -9.21 -1.71
CA ASP A 116 2.36 -9.06 -2.55
C ASP A 116 2.10 -7.91 -3.57
N ASP A 117 2.66 -6.72 -3.43
CA ASP A 117 3.64 -6.35 -2.43
C ASP A 117 3.12 -5.22 -1.50
N GLY A 118 1.80 -5.13 -1.31
CA GLY A 118 1.16 -4.09 -0.49
C GLY A 118 1.70 -4.05 0.93
N ILE A 119 2.11 -5.20 1.49
CA ILE A 119 2.68 -5.23 2.83
C ILE A 119 4.07 -4.57 2.90
N ALA A 120 4.87 -4.60 1.83
CA ALA A 120 6.15 -3.89 1.80
C ALA A 120 5.95 -2.38 1.67
N ILE A 121 4.95 -1.94 0.90
CA ILE A 121 4.58 -0.53 0.79
C ILE A 121 4.12 0.01 2.14
N ASP A 122 3.26 -0.71 2.81
CA ASP A 122 2.77 -0.39 4.14
C ASP A 122 3.91 -0.31 5.18
N ARG A 123 4.82 -1.30 5.20
CA ARG A 123 5.98 -1.31 6.12
C ARG A 123 6.86 -0.06 5.98
N LYS A 124 7.00 0.49 4.80
CA LYS A 124 7.72 1.76 4.56
C LYS A 124 7.00 2.95 5.18
N SER A 125 5.70 2.87 5.35
CA SER A 125 4.89 3.95 5.93
C SER A 125 4.98 4.02 7.45
N VAL A 126 5.46 2.96 8.10
CA VAL A 126 5.54 2.82 9.58
C VAL A 126 6.91 3.21 10.14
N VAL A 127 7.96 3.29 9.31
CA VAL A 127 9.34 3.64 9.72
C VAL A 127 9.58 5.14 9.82
#